data_ae7d026bbe7dfeb8d88add6a69268c70
#
_entry.id   ae7d026bbe7dfeb8d88add6a69268c70
#
_cell.length_a   1.000
_cell.length_b   1.000
_cell.length_c   1.000
_cell.angle_alpha   90.00
_cell.angle_beta   90.00
_cell.angle_gamma   90.00
#
_symmetry.space_group_name_H-M   'P 1'
#
loop_
_entity.id
_entity.type
_entity.pdbx_description
1 polymer ?
#
loop_
_entity_poly.entity_id
_entity_poly.type
_entity_poly.pdbx_seq_one_letter_code
_entity_poly.pdbx_strand_id
1 'polypeptide(L)'
;ARLELQGAGGNNMADKKMVEQITSMEEDFAQWYTDVVLKAELIGYTSVKGCMAIKPAGYAIWELIQKQLDERFKAAGVQNVYMPMFIPESLLEKEKDHVEGFAPEVAWVTYGGLQKLQERLCVRPTSETLFCDFYKNDIQSYRDLPKVYNQWCNVVRWEKETRPFLRSREFLWQEGHTAHATAEEAEERTIQMLNEYADFAEQVLAIPVIKGRKTEKEKFAGAEATYTIEALMHDGKALQSGTSHNFGDGFAKAFGIQFTDKDNKLKYVHQTSWGVTTRLIGALIMVHGDNSGLVLPPKVAPTQVVIIPIQQRKEGVLDKAYELKDRLSNFRVKVDDTDKSPGWKFAEAEMRGIPVRVEIGPKDIEAGKCLSLIHI
;
A
#
# COMPACT_ATOMS: atom_id res chain seq x y z
N ALA A 1 -24.02 -24.09 3.88
CA ALA A 1 -25.46 -24.29 3.97
C ALA A 1 -26.12 -23.02 3.45
N ARG A 2 -26.71 -23.07 2.26
CA ARG A 2 -27.55 -21.99 1.72
C ARG A 2 -28.79 -21.88 2.62
N LEU A 3 -28.96 -20.76 3.30
CA LEU A 3 -30.22 -20.35 3.85
C LEU A 3 -30.99 -19.56 2.78
N GLU A 4 -32.07 -20.12 2.32
CA GLU A 4 -33.00 -19.45 1.42
C GLU A 4 -33.65 -18.26 2.16
N LEU A 5 -33.41 -17.06 1.63
CA LEU A 5 -34.09 -15.84 2.03
C LEU A 5 -35.51 -15.85 1.43
N GLN A 6 -36.53 -16.16 2.22
CA GLN A 6 -37.92 -15.85 1.85
C GLN A 6 -38.16 -14.34 1.97
N GLY A 7 -38.63 -13.77 0.86
CA GLY A 7 -38.75 -12.35 0.65
C GLY A 7 -39.71 -11.64 1.56
N ALA A 8 -39.30 -10.44 1.99
CA ALA A 8 -40.21 -9.35 2.29
C ALA A 8 -40.11 -8.34 1.16
N GLY A 9 -41.17 -8.23 0.36
CA GLY A 9 -41.20 -7.39 -0.82
C GLY A 9 -41.06 -5.90 -0.52
N GLY A 10 -40.24 -5.27 -1.28
CA GLY A 10 -40.00 -3.84 -1.32
C GLY A 10 -38.68 -3.58 -2.10
N ASN A 11 -38.54 -4.17 -3.28
CA ASN A 11 -37.42 -3.88 -4.16
C ASN A 11 -37.53 -2.44 -4.68
N ASN A 12 -36.86 -1.49 -4.04
CA ASN A 12 -36.61 -0.18 -4.60
C ASN A 12 -35.62 -0.32 -5.77
N MET A 13 -36.01 0.09 -6.99
CA MET A 13 -35.19 0.03 -8.18
C MET A 13 -33.83 0.78 -8.03
N ALA A 14 -33.72 1.69 -7.03
CA ALA A 14 -32.47 2.38 -6.73
C ALA A 14 -31.41 1.48 -6.06
N ASP A 15 -31.83 0.51 -5.26
CA ASP A 15 -30.93 -0.40 -4.54
C ASP A 15 -30.31 -1.44 -5.48
N LYS A 16 -31.06 -1.89 -6.49
CA LYS A 16 -30.53 -2.76 -7.56
C LYS A 16 -29.45 -2.10 -8.40
N LYS A 17 -29.55 -0.79 -8.67
CA LYS A 17 -28.62 -0.06 -9.52
C LYS A 17 -27.20 0.06 -8.98
N MET A 18 -26.94 -0.04 -7.67
CA MET A 18 -25.60 0.10 -7.12
C MET A 18 -24.75 -1.16 -7.34
N VAL A 19 -25.32 -2.33 -7.17
CA VAL A 19 -24.64 -3.63 -7.40
C VAL A 19 -24.61 -3.97 -8.91
N GLU A 20 -25.69 -3.67 -9.66
CA GLU A 20 -25.79 -3.90 -11.11
C GLU A 20 -24.86 -3.00 -11.95
N GLN A 21 -24.13 -2.04 -11.34
CA GLN A 21 -23.22 -1.13 -12.04
C GLN A 21 -21.76 -1.60 -12.03
N ILE A 22 -21.46 -2.78 -11.52
CA ILE A 22 -20.13 -3.36 -11.53
C ILE A 22 -20.11 -4.46 -12.59
N THR A 23 -19.14 -4.39 -13.49
CA THR A 23 -18.85 -5.47 -14.43
C THR A 23 -18.52 -6.73 -13.64
N SER A 24 -19.00 -7.90 -14.07
CA SER A 24 -18.68 -9.16 -13.41
C SER A 24 -17.19 -9.48 -13.61
N MET A 25 -16.57 -10.03 -12.59
CA MET A 25 -15.15 -10.45 -12.60
C MET A 25 -14.86 -11.47 -13.71
N GLU A 26 -15.81 -12.35 -13.97
CA GLU A 26 -15.71 -13.40 -14.98
C GLU A 26 -15.87 -12.86 -16.40
N GLU A 27 -16.59 -11.75 -16.57
CA GLU A 27 -16.83 -11.12 -17.87
C GLU A 27 -15.62 -10.26 -18.27
N ASP A 28 -15.17 -9.35 -17.42
CA ASP A 28 -14.00 -8.50 -17.64
C ASP A 28 -13.33 -8.15 -16.29
N PHE A 29 -12.32 -8.90 -15.92
CA PHE A 29 -11.56 -8.71 -14.69
C PHE A 29 -10.94 -7.31 -14.56
N ALA A 30 -10.48 -6.74 -15.67
CA ALA A 30 -9.85 -5.43 -15.67
C ALA A 30 -10.86 -4.29 -15.46
N GLN A 31 -12.05 -4.40 -16.06
CA GLN A 31 -13.13 -3.44 -15.87
C GLN A 31 -13.74 -3.60 -14.48
N TRP A 32 -13.98 -4.84 -14.00
CA TRP A 32 -14.40 -5.12 -12.64
C TRP A 32 -13.50 -4.42 -11.61
N TYR A 33 -12.19 -4.59 -11.73
CA TYR A 33 -11.23 -3.94 -10.85
C TYR A 33 -11.40 -2.41 -10.83
N THR A 34 -11.53 -1.80 -12.00
CA THR A 34 -11.72 -0.35 -12.14
C THR A 34 -13.04 0.11 -11.50
N ASP A 35 -14.11 -0.63 -11.74
CA ASP A 35 -15.43 -0.35 -11.19
C ASP A 35 -15.42 -0.42 -9.66
N VAL A 36 -14.82 -1.47 -9.08
CA VAL A 36 -14.68 -1.61 -7.62
C VAL A 36 -13.92 -0.43 -7.01
N VAL A 37 -12.76 -0.07 -7.59
CA VAL A 37 -11.94 1.04 -7.08
C VAL A 37 -12.72 2.36 -7.07
N LEU A 38 -13.50 2.64 -8.11
CA LEU A 38 -14.29 3.86 -8.24
C LEU A 38 -15.54 3.85 -7.36
N LYS A 39 -16.29 2.73 -7.36
CA LYS A 39 -17.54 2.60 -6.61
C LYS A 39 -17.34 2.52 -5.10
N ALA A 40 -16.28 1.88 -4.65
CA ALA A 40 -15.88 1.92 -3.24
C ALA A 40 -15.25 3.26 -2.82
N GLU A 41 -15.16 4.23 -3.75
CA GLU A 41 -14.62 5.57 -3.53
C GLU A 41 -13.18 5.58 -3.01
N LEU A 42 -12.32 4.70 -3.54
CA LEU A 42 -10.92 4.63 -3.13
C LEU A 42 -10.05 5.69 -3.80
N ILE A 43 -10.36 6.07 -5.05
CA ILE A 43 -9.64 7.10 -5.82
C ILE A 43 -10.60 8.04 -6.55
N GLY A 44 -10.03 9.16 -7.01
CA GLY A 44 -10.62 10.03 -8.03
C GLY A 44 -9.58 10.39 -9.08
N TYR A 45 -10.02 10.50 -10.34
CA TYR A 45 -9.14 10.98 -11.40
C TYR A 45 -8.87 12.48 -11.24
N THR A 46 -7.66 12.90 -11.63
CA THR A 46 -7.26 14.31 -11.62
C THR A 46 -7.05 14.82 -13.04
N SER A 47 -6.84 16.12 -13.19
CA SER A 47 -6.50 16.74 -14.46
C SER A 47 -5.11 16.34 -15.00
N VAL A 48 -4.24 15.81 -14.15
CA VAL A 48 -2.95 15.26 -14.56
C VAL A 48 -3.12 13.77 -14.87
N LYS A 49 -3.10 13.43 -16.16
CA LYS A 49 -3.28 12.03 -16.61
C LYS A 49 -2.29 11.10 -15.93
N GLY A 50 -2.81 10.04 -15.32
CA GLY A 50 -2.00 9.02 -14.62
C GLY A 50 -1.63 9.35 -13.18
N CYS A 51 -1.97 10.56 -12.69
CA CYS A 51 -1.92 10.93 -11.28
C CYS A 51 -3.34 10.91 -10.71
N MET A 52 -3.56 10.15 -9.64
CA MET A 52 -4.89 9.92 -9.06
C MET A 52 -4.94 10.43 -7.64
N ALA A 53 -6.03 11.09 -7.28
CA ALA A 53 -6.29 11.42 -5.88
C ALA A 53 -6.71 10.15 -5.13
N ILE A 54 -6.03 9.82 -4.05
CA ILE A 54 -6.48 8.76 -3.15
C ILE A 54 -7.50 9.39 -2.20
N LYS A 55 -8.75 8.91 -2.28
CA LYS A 55 -9.87 9.41 -1.48
C LYS A 55 -9.78 8.89 -0.02
N PRO A 56 -10.52 9.47 0.93
CA PRO A 56 -10.42 9.11 2.35
C PRO A 56 -10.53 7.61 2.63
N ALA A 57 -11.41 6.88 1.94
CA ALA A 57 -11.55 5.44 2.13
C ALA A 57 -10.28 4.66 1.70
N GLY A 58 -9.69 5.01 0.56
CA GLY A 58 -8.45 4.42 0.10
C GLY A 58 -7.25 4.80 0.96
N TYR A 59 -7.19 6.08 1.37
CA TYR A 59 -6.08 6.56 2.20
C TYR A 59 -6.09 5.94 3.60
N ALA A 60 -7.27 5.75 4.19
CA ALA A 60 -7.41 5.10 5.50
C ALA A 60 -6.92 3.63 5.48
N ILE A 61 -7.09 2.90 4.36
CA ILE A 61 -6.47 1.57 4.20
C ILE A 61 -4.95 1.70 4.20
N TRP A 62 -4.40 2.69 3.47
CA TRP A 62 -2.96 2.95 3.45
C TRP A 62 -2.40 3.31 4.82
N GLU A 63 -3.08 4.16 5.59
CA GLU A 63 -2.67 4.51 6.96
C GLU A 63 -2.59 3.28 7.87
N LEU A 64 -3.53 2.34 7.75
CA LEU A 64 -3.53 1.09 8.52
C LEU A 64 -2.39 0.15 8.09
N ILE A 65 -2.09 0.07 6.78
CA ILE A 65 -0.94 -0.66 6.26
C ILE A 65 0.35 -0.02 6.80
N GLN A 66 0.49 1.30 6.64
CA GLN A 66 1.66 2.04 7.08
C GLN A 66 1.91 1.86 8.58
N LYS A 67 0.90 2.04 9.42
CA LYS A 67 1.01 1.91 10.87
C LYS A 67 1.55 0.54 11.28
N GLN A 68 0.94 -0.53 10.79
CA GLN A 68 1.29 -1.89 11.19
C GLN A 68 2.64 -2.34 10.63
N LEU A 69 2.98 -1.91 9.42
CA LEU A 69 4.27 -2.22 8.83
C LEU A 69 5.41 -1.41 9.48
N ASP A 70 5.16 -0.13 9.81
CA ASP A 70 6.13 0.73 10.51
C ASP A 70 6.45 0.20 11.93
N GLU A 71 5.47 -0.36 12.62
CA GLU A 71 5.68 -1.02 13.91
C GLU A 71 6.65 -2.21 13.78
N ARG A 72 6.53 -3.03 12.73
CA ARG A 72 7.43 -4.13 12.41
C ARG A 72 8.84 -3.64 12.07
N PHE A 73 8.94 -2.58 11.27
CA PHE A 73 10.23 -1.97 10.93
C PHE A 73 10.97 -1.47 12.18
N LYS A 74 10.28 -0.77 13.07
CA LYS A 74 10.86 -0.32 14.34
C LYS A 74 11.31 -1.45 15.23
N ALA A 75 10.53 -2.55 15.28
CA ALA A 75 10.94 -3.76 15.99
C ALA A 75 12.20 -4.41 15.39
N ALA A 76 12.41 -4.27 14.07
CA ALA A 76 13.62 -4.71 13.36
C ALA A 76 14.79 -3.70 13.40
N GLY A 77 14.67 -2.63 14.21
CA GLY A 77 15.71 -1.61 14.40
C GLY A 77 15.78 -0.55 13.29
N VAL A 78 14.74 -0.44 12.47
CA VAL A 78 14.67 0.57 11.41
C VAL A 78 14.30 1.93 11.98
N GLN A 79 14.93 2.98 11.48
CA GLN A 79 14.64 4.38 11.82
C GLN A 79 14.09 5.12 10.61
N ASN A 80 13.01 5.90 10.82
CA ASN A 80 12.43 6.70 9.78
C ASN A 80 13.20 8.01 9.59
N VAL A 81 13.42 8.37 8.32
CA VAL A 81 14.06 9.63 7.88
C VAL A 81 13.23 10.27 6.78
N TYR A 82 13.63 11.43 6.31
CA TYR A 82 13.07 12.08 5.13
C TYR A 82 14.17 12.64 4.27
N MET A 83 14.24 12.24 3.00
CA MET A 83 15.13 12.78 1.97
C MET A 83 14.37 13.77 1.09
N PRO A 84 15.02 14.87 0.63
CA PRO A 84 14.42 15.80 -0.31
C PRO A 84 13.96 15.12 -1.61
N MET A 85 12.93 15.69 -2.23
CA MET A 85 12.28 15.10 -3.40
C MET A 85 13.09 15.25 -4.69
N PHE A 86 13.93 16.28 -4.80
CA PHE A 86 14.65 16.60 -6.04
C PHE A 86 16.04 15.99 -6.06
N ILE A 87 16.39 15.41 -7.21
CA ILE A 87 17.71 14.84 -7.49
C ILE A 87 18.34 15.65 -8.62
N PRO A 88 19.55 16.26 -8.42
CA PRO A 88 20.30 16.86 -9.51
C PRO A 88 20.67 15.83 -10.59
N GLU A 89 20.62 16.23 -11.85
CA GLU A 89 20.97 15.34 -12.98
C GLU A 89 22.39 14.75 -12.81
N SER A 90 23.36 15.57 -12.41
CA SER A 90 24.74 15.14 -12.15
C SER A 90 24.85 14.06 -11.05
N LEU A 91 23.94 14.07 -10.08
CA LEU A 91 23.91 13.03 -9.05
C LEU A 91 23.31 11.73 -9.58
N LEU A 92 22.29 11.81 -10.42
CA LEU A 92 21.67 10.66 -11.06
C LEU A 92 22.65 9.93 -12.00
N GLU A 93 23.51 10.68 -12.71
CA GLU A 93 24.46 10.14 -13.69
C GLU A 93 25.66 9.42 -13.08
N LYS A 94 25.88 9.48 -11.75
CA LYS A 94 27.02 8.83 -11.10
C LYS A 94 26.98 7.30 -11.16
N GLU A 95 25.80 6.73 -11.25
CA GLU A 95 25.61 5.28 -11.37
C GLU A 95 24.91 4.97 -12.71
N LYS A 96 25.72 4.52 -13.69
CA LYS A 96 25.29 4.41 -15.09
C LYS A 96 24.15 3.40 -15.30
N ASP A 97 24.25 2.23 -14.67
CA ASP A 97 23.23 1.17 -14.85
C ASP A 97 21.90 1.60 -14.27
N HIS A 98 21.92 2.34 -13.15
CA HIS A 98 20.73 2.90 -12.53
C HIS A 98 20.07 3.97 -13.41
N VAL A 99 20.88 4.85 -14.03
CA VAL A 99 20.39 5.86 -14.97
C VAL A 99 19.71 5.22 -16.18
N GLU A 100 20.34 4.24 -16.80
CA GLU A 100 19.79 3.54 -17.96
C GLU A 100 18.43 2.89 -17.65
N GLY A 101 18.23 2.40 -16.43
CA GLY A 101 16.98 1.81 -15.99
C GLY A 101 15.83 2.82 -15.80
N PHE A 102 16.13 4.04 -15.34
CA PHE A 102 15.11 5.04 -14.98
C PHE A 102 15.00 6.23 -15.94
N ALA A 103 16.00 6.50 -16.78
CA ALA A 103 16.03 7.68 -17.65
C ALA A 103 14.75 7.92 -18.48
N PRO A 104 14.06 6.90 -19.02
CA PRO A 104 12.85 7.11 -19.80
C PRO A 104 11.62 7.57 -18.99
N GLU A 105 11.66 7.40 -17.67
CA GLU A 105 10.50 7.55 -16.78
C GLU A 105 10.67 8.69 -15.76
N VAL A 106 11.69 9.54 -15.93
CA VAL A 106 11.95 10.64 -15.00
C VAL A 106 11.17 11.90 -15.37
N ALA A 107 10.53 12.52 -14.37
CA ALA A 107 9.95 13.85 -14.52
C ALA A 107 11.01 14.93 -14.23
N TRP A 108 11.26 15.83 -15.18
CA TRP A 108 12.28 16.86 -15.08
C TRP A 108 11.73 18.22 -14.67
N VAL A 109 12.39 18.86 -13.71
CA VAL A 109 12.16 20.24 -13.29
C VAL A 109 13.27 21.10 -13.87
N THR A 110 12.91 22.06 -14.72
CA THR A 110 13.85 22.91 -15.47
C THR A 110 13.79 24.37 -15.06
N TYR A 111 12.80 24.77 -14.26
CA TYR A 111 12.64 26.13 -13.73
C TYR A 111 12.43 26.09 -12.21
N GLY A 112 13.05 27.04 -11.50
CA GLY A 112 12.79 27.39 -10.12
C GLY A 112 12.13 28.78 -10.08
N GLY A 113 10.86 28.85 -9.77
CA GLY A 113 10.08 30.06 -9.97
C GLY A 113 10.04 30.44 -11.46
N LEU A 114 10.47 31.67 -11.80
CA LEU A 114 10.55 32.17 -13.17
C LEU A 114 11.93 32.01 -13.82
N GLN A 115 12.91 31.51 -13.07
CA GLN A 115 14.27 31.37 -13.55
C GLN A 115 14.55 29.94 -14.02
N LYS A 116 15.17 29.82 -15.18
CA LYS A 116 15.69 28.53 -15.68
C LYS A 116 16.83 28.09 -14.77
N LEU A 117 16.76 26.82 -14.33
CA LEU A 117 17.83 26.22 -13.53
C LEU A 117 19.10 26.04 -14.39
N GLN A 118 20.26 26.20 -13.77
CA GLN A 118 21.55 25.93 -14.42
C GLN A 118 21.70 24.44 -14.69
N GLU A 119 21.25 23.60 -13.76
CA GLU A 119 21.17 22.15 -13.87
C GLU A 119 19.72 21.74 -13.65
N ARG A 120 19.20 20.83 -14.45
CA ARG A 120 17.85 20.30 -14.25
C ARG A 120 17.82 19.31 -13.10
N LEU A 121 16.68 19.28 -12.44
CA LEU A 121 16.43 18.36 -11.35
C LEU A 121 15.40 17.33 -11.77
N CYS A 122 15.52 16.09 -11.34
CA CYS A 122 14.43 15.15 -11.48
C CYS A 122 13.62 15.03 -10.19
N VAL A 123 12.31 14.81 -10.33
CA VAL A 123 11.49 14.35 -9.23
C VAL A 123 11.85 12.88 -8.99
N ARG A 124 12.22 12.52 -7.77
CA ARG A 124 12.73 11.17 -7.45
C ARG A 124 11.84 10.04 -7.99
N PRO A 125 12.37 9.14 -8.82
CA PRO A 125 11.69 7.88 -9.19
C PRO A 125 11.96 6.80 -8.15
N THR A 126 13.03 6.96 -7.38
CA THR A 126 13.54 6.18 -6.24
C THR A 126 14.68 6.98 -5.61
N SER A 127 15.17 6.62 -4.43
CA SER A 127 16.07 7.48 -3.65
C SER A 127 17.48 6.92 -3.42
N GLU A 128 17.90 5.85 -4.09
CA GLU A 128 19.23 5.25 -3.91
C GLU A 128 20.34 6.30 -4.00
N THR A 129 20.30 7.15 -5.03
CA THR A 129 21.33 8.16 -5.25
C THR A 129 21.35 9.25 -4.17
N LEU A 130 20.17 9.64 -3.65
CA LEU A 130 20.07 10.59 -2.54
C LEU A 130 20.66 10.01 -1.25
N PHE A 131 20.33 8.75 -0.94
CA PHE A 131 20.88 8.08 0.23
C PHE A 131 22.40 7.88 0.09
N CYS A 132 22.90 7.55 -1.10
CA CYS A 132 24.32 7.41 -1.34
C CYS A 132 25.07 8.73 -1.14
N ASP A 133 24.53 9.84 -1.64
CA ASP A 133 25.14 11.16 -1.44
C ASP A 133 25.14 11.58 0.03
N PHE A 134 24.07 11.27 0.76
CA PHE A 134 23.98 11.49 2.20
C PHE A 134 24.97 10.60 2.97
N TYR A 135 24.99 9.29 2.72
CA TYR A 135 25.83 8.34 3.42
C TYR A 135 27.34 8.59 3.21
N LYS A 136 27.73 9.12 2.06
CA LYS A 136 29.13 9.50 1.80
C LYS A 136 29.69 10.43 2.87
N ASN A 137 28.86 11.32 3.40
CA ASN A 137 29.27 12.29 4.41
C ASN A 137 28.97 11.83 5.84
N ASP A 138 27.96 10.95 6.02
CA ASP A 138 27.47 10.52 7.31
C ASP A 138 28.17 9.26 7.86
N ILE A 139 28.86 8.50 7.00
CA ILE A 139 29.57 7.28 7.37
C ILE A 139 31.07 7.52 7.24
N GLN A 140 31.81 7.41 8.34
CA GLN A 140 33.26 7.61 8.42
C GLN A 140 33.99 6.43 9.05
N SER A 141 33.34 5.73 9.98
CA SER A 141 33.93 4.61 10.70
C SER A 141 32.93 3.46 10.89
N TYR A 142 33.46 2.29 11.25
CA TYR A 142 32.62 1.12 11.58
C TYR A 142 31.60 1.38 12.70
N ARG A 143 31.82 2.42 13.52
CA ARG A 143 30.88 2.80 14.60
C ARG A 143 29.61 3.46 14.09
N ASP A 144 29.63 3.97 12.85
CA ASP A 144 28.48 4.59 12.20
C ASP A 144 27.56 3.56 11.54
N LEU A 145 28.00 2.28 11.51
CA LEU A 145 27.28 1.17 10.88
C LEU A 145 26.68 0.21 11.90
N PRO A 146 25.57 -0.48 11.58
CA PRO A 146 24.81 -0.31 10.33
C PRO A 146 23.94 0.95 10.33
N LYS A 147 23.71 1.54 9.14
CA LYS A 147 22.62 2.50 8.92
C LYS A 147 21.41 1.73 8.40
N VAL A 148 20.28 1.88 9.08
CA VAL A 148 19.05 1.16 8.72
C VAL A 148 17.91 2.15 8.69
N TYR A 149 17.78 2.86 7.55
CA TYR A 149 16.84 3.94 7.38
C TYR A 149 15.71 3.57 6.44
N ASN A 150 14.55 4.13 6.70
CA ASN A 150 13.35 4.03 5.90
C ASN A 150 12.73 5.41 5.73
N GLN A 151 12.07 5.67 4.60
CA GLN A 151 11.18 6.81 4.47
C GLN A 151 9.83 6.41 3.88
N TRP A 152 8.79 7.04 4.41
CA TRP A 152 7.45 7.02 3.86
C TRP A 152 7.29 8.26 2.99
N CYS A 153 7.11 8.07 1.69
CA CYS A 153 7.08 9.20 0.75
C CYS A 153 6.33 8.86 -0.53
N ASN A 154 6.27 9.83 -1.42
CA ASN A 154 5.86 9.66 -2.81
C ASN A 154 7.07 9.52 -3.72
N VAL A 155 6.85 8.93 -4.89
CA VAL A 155 7.77 8.95 -6.02
C VAL A 155 7.00 9.17 -7.31
N VAL A 156 7.71 9.63 -8.36
CA VAL A 156 7.13 9.89 -9.67
C VAL A 156 7.88 9.07 -10.73
N ARG A 157 7.13 8.22 -11.43
CA ARG A 157 7.58 7.46 -12.60
C ARG A 157 6.65 7.74 -13.76
N TRP A 158 7.17 8.31 -14.84
CA TRP A 158 6.36 8.83 -15.95
C TRP A 158 5.86 7.71 -16.86
N GLU A 159 5.06 6.82 -16.28
CA GLU A 159 4.47 5.65 -16.93
C GLU A 159 3.58 6.02 -18.10
N LYS A 160 3.65 5.26 -19.19
CA LYS A 160 2.79 5.43 -20.37
C LYS A 160 1.38 4.93 -20.12
N GLU A 161 1.27 3.74 -19.53
CA GLU A 161 0.00 3.10 -19.18
C GLU A 161 -0.16 3.07 -17.68
N THR A 162 -1.33 3.49 -17.21
CA THR A 162 -1.60 3.60 -15.77
C THR A 162 -2.88 2.86 -15.40
N ARG A 163 -2.89 2.29 -14.20
CA ARG A 163 -4.03 1.65 -13.56
C ARG A 163 -4.03 1.97 -12.06
N PRO A 164 -5.17 2.34 -11.46
CA PRO A 164 -5.25 2.71 -10.05
C PRO A 164 -4.54 1.71 -9.14
N PHE A 165 -3.73 2.20 -8.19
CA PHE A 165 -2.89 1.47 -7.26
C PHE A 165 -1.82 0.54 -7.86
N LEU A 166 -2.05 -0.07 -9.01
CA LEU A 166 -1.13 -1.04 -9.62
C LEU A 166 0.03 -0.36 -10.35
N ARG A 167 -0.28 0.71 -11.09
CA ARG A 167 0.69 1.49 -11.86
C ARG A 167 0.18 2.91 -12.05
N SER A 168 0.75 3.88 -11.38
CA SER A 168 0.43 5.30 -11.51
C SER A 168 1.69 6.14 -11.64
N ARG A 169 1.58 7.34 -12.21
CA ARG A 169 2.73 8.23 -12.40
C ARG A 169 3.28 8.75 -11.08
N GLU A 170 2.41 8.98 -10.12
CA GLU A 170 2.76 9.27 -8.74
C GLU A 170 2.08 8.25 -7.84
N PHE A 171 2.81 7.73 -6.86
CA PHE A 171 2.30 6.80 -5.88
C PHE A 171 3.01 6.96 -4.54
N LEU A 172 2.36 6.48 -3.48
CA LEU A 172 2.92 6.43 -2.14
C LEU A 172 3.58 5.07 -1.91
N TRP A 173 4.67 5.09 -1.17
CA TRP A 173 5.39 3.90 -0.78
C TRP A 173 6.19 4.09 0.51
N GLN A 174 6.86 3.06 0.94
CA GLN A 174 8.05 3.16 1.77
C GLN A 174 9.24 2.62 0.97
N GLU A 175 10.38 3.19 1.24
CA GLU A 175 11.66 2.72 0.76
C GLU A 175 12.66 2.70 1.91
N GLY A 176 13.19 1.50 2.17
CA GLY A 176 14.28 1.32 3.11
C GLY A 176 15.61 1.35 2.35
N HIS A 177 16.59 2.01 2.92
CA HIS A 177 17.94 2.09 2.38
C HIS A 177 18.92 1.89 3.51
N THR A 178 19.78 0.88 3.38
CA THR A 178 20.68 0.49 4.47
C THR A 178 22.13 0.46 4.01
N ALA A 179 23.05 0.60 4.97
CA ALA A 179 24.47 0.43 4.76
C ALA A 179 25.07 -0.43 5.87
N HIS A 180 25.88 -1.41 5.51
CA HIS A 180 26.45 -2.43 6.37
C HIS A 180 27.97 -2.53 6.20
N ALA A 181 28.66 -3.04 7.21
CA ALA A 181 30.10 -3.22 7.14
C ALA A 181 30.52 -4.41 6.28
N THR A 182 29.69 -5.45 6.16
CA THR A 182 30.01 -6.68 5.44
C THR A 182 28.90 -7.09 4.46
N ALA A 183 29.25 -7.92 3.49
CA ALA A 183 28.32 -8.49 2.52
C ALA A 183 27.28 -9.40 3.20
N GLU A 184 27.72 -10.16 4.22
CA GLU A 184 26.88 -11.06 4.98
C GLU A 184 25.79 -10.29 5.72
N GLU A 185 26.13 -9.19 6.41
CA GLU A 185 25.15 -8.33 7.09
C GLU A 185 24.12 -7.74 6.11
N ALA A 186 24.56 -7.35 4.92
CA ALA A 186 23.67 -6.83 3.88
C ALA A 186 22.72 -7.92 3.35
N GLU A 187 23.22 -9.14 3.10
CA GLU A 187 22.36 -10.25 2.66
C GLU A 187 21.35 -10.66 3.75
N GLU A 188 21.78 -10.77 5.01
CA GLU A 188 20.88 -11.04 6.14
C GLU A 188 19.75 -10.00 6.22
N ARG A 189 20.09 -8.71 6.09
CA ARG A 189 19.08 -7.63 6.08
C ARG A 189 18.14 -7.74 4.88
N THR A 190 18.66 -8.05 3.71
CA THR A 190 17.87 -8.23 2.49
C THR A 190 16.82 -9.33 2.67
N ILE A 191 17.22 -10.47 3.19
CA ILE A 191 16.32 -11.61 3.44
C ILE A 191 15.37 -11.33 4.60
N GLN A 192 15.83 -10.67 5.66
CA GLN A 192 14.97 -10.28 6.78
C GLN A 192 13.79 -9.42 6.29
N MET A 193 14.06 -8.39 5.49
CA MET A 193 13.00 -7.49 5.02
C MET A 193 12.06 -8.17 4.02
N LEU A 194 12.56 -9.09 3.20
CA LEU A 194 11.71 -9.95 2.37
C LEU A 194 10.73 -10.76 3.22
N ASN A 195 11.22 -11.36 4.31
CA ASN A 195 10.40 -12.15 5.23
C ASN A 195 9.37 -11.27 5.96
N GLU A 196 9.76 -10.06 6.42
CA GLU A 196 8.81 -9.11 7.02
C GLU A 196 7.66 -8.77 6.06
N TYR A 197 7.94 -8.58 4.76
CA TYR A 197 6.90 -8.35 3.77
C TYR A 197 6.00 -9.57 3.56
N ALA A 198 6.57 -10.77 3.49
CA ALA A 198 5.80 -11.98 3.32
C ALA A 198 4.89 -12.23 4.54
N ASP A 199 5.43 -12.14 5.75
CA ASP A 199 4.68 -12.31 6.99
C ASP A 199 3.58 -11.24 7.13
N PHE A 200 3.88 -10.00 6.75
CA PHE A 200 2.88 -8.92 6.74
C PHE A 200 1.75 -9.21 5.74
N ALA A 201 2.10 -9.62 4.52
CA ALA A 201 1.11 -9.98 3.50
C ALA A 201 0.17 -11.10 3.99
N GLU A 202 0.72 -12.16 4.58
CA GLU A 202 -0.06 -13.31 5.04
C GLU A 202 -0.85 -13.01 6.33
N GLN A 203 -0.22 -12.41 7.33
CA GLN A 203 -0.82 -12.25 8.66
C GLN A 203 -1.73 -11.03 8.80
N VAL A 204 -1.48 -9.97 8.02
CA VAL A 204 -2.22 -8.71 8.11
C VAL A 204 -3.17 -8.54 6.93
N LEU A 205 -2.66 -8.77 5.71
CA LEU A 205 -3.45 -8.62 4.48
C LEU A 205 -4.19 -9.89 4.10
N ALA A 206 -3.90 -11.03 4.75
CA ALA A 206 -4.41 -12.35 4.42
C ALA A 206 -4.15 -12.76 2.95
N ILE A 207 -3.04 -12.28 2.37
CA ILE A 207 -2.63 -12.56 1.00
C ILE A 207 -1.52 -13.59 1.01
N PRO A 208 -1.75 -14.82 0.54
CA PRO A 208 -0.68 -15.80 0.34
C PRO A 208 0.30 -15.29 -0.72
N VAL A 209 1.59 -15.39 -0.42
CA VAL A 209 2.65 -14.94 -1.33
C VAL A 209 3.74 -15.97 -1.51
N ILE A 210 4.37 -15.96 -2.68
CA ILE A 210 5.55 -16.76 -2.98
C ILE A 210 6.77 -15.85 -2.94
N LYS A 211 7.79 -16.25 -2.18
CA LYS A 211 9.11 -15.58 -2.15
C LYS A 211 9.99 -16.15 -3.25
N GLY A 212 10.69 -15.29 -3.98
CA GLY A 212 11.61 -15.74 -5.03
C GLY A 212 12.72 -14.72 -5.31
N ARG A 213 13.79 -15.21 -5.94
CA ARG A 213 14.85 -14.39 -6.50
C ARG A 213 14.57 -14.14 -7.97
N LYS A 214 14.67 -12.89 -8.40
CA LYS A 214 14.51 -12.50 -9.82
C LYS A 214 15.70 -12.98 -10.65
N THR A 215 15.42 -13.24 -11.92
CA THR A 215 16.43 -13.55 -12.91
C THR A 215 17.35 -12.34 -13.15
N GLU A 216 18.54 -12.57 -13.71
CA GLU A 216 19.48 -11.50 -14.05
C GLU A 216 18.87 -10.44 -15.00
N LYS A 217 17.93 -10.86 -15.85
CA LYS A 217 17.23 -9.95 -16.79
C LYS A 217 16.21 -9.04 -16.10
N GLU A 218 15.63 -9.48 -15.00
CA GLU A 218 14.51 -8.80 -14.33
C GLU A 218 14.88 -8.17 -12.98
N LYS A 219 16.13 -8.38 -12.53
CA LYS A 219 16.60 -7.76 -11.29
C LYS A 219 16.65 -6.24 -11.42
N PHE A 220 16.57 -5.56 -10.30
CA PHE A 220 16.69 -4.11 -10.23
C PHE A 220 18.06 -3.63 -10.75
N ALA A 221 18.06 -2.55 -11.53
CA ALA A 221 19.26 -1.99 -12.14
C ALA A 221 20.28 -1.56 -11.06
N GLY A 222 21.50 -2.09 -11.14
CA GLY A 222 22.57 -1.86 -10.15
C GLY A 222 22.55 -2.84 -8.97
N ALA A 223 21.55 -3.73 -8.83
CA ALA A 223 21.53 -4.73 -7.77
C ALA A 223 22.32 -5.98 -8.14
N GLU A 224 23.01 -6.59 -7.16
CA GLU A 224 23.59 -7.93 -7.29
C GLU A 224 22.51 -9.01 -7.22
N ALA A 225 21.52 -8.80 -6.35
CA ALA A 225 20.34 -9.68 -6.22
C ALA A 225 19.07 -8.89 -5.94
N THR A 226 17.98 -9.32 -6.53
CA THR A 226 16.62 -8.81 -6.24
C THR A 226 15.75 -9.96 -5.84
N TYR A 227 15.12 -9.83 -4.67
CA TYR A 227 14.11 -10.75 -4.16
C TYR A 227 12.75 -10.08 -4.21
N THR A 228 11.69 -10.90 -4.34
CA THR A 228 10.33 -10.41 -4.44
C THR A 228 9.36 -11.33 -3.70
N ILE A 229 8.25 -10.77 -3.27
CA ILE A 229 7.05 -11.50 -2.92
C ILE A 229 6.01 -11.31 -4.03
N GLU A 230 5.37 -12.38 -4.47
CA GLU A 230 4.37 -12.34 -5.52
C GLU A 230 3.09 -13.02 -5.07
N ALA A 231 1.96 -12.35 -5.31
CA ALA A 231 0.63 -12.86 -5.02
C ALA A 231 -0.04 -13.36 -6.30
N LEU A 232 -0.80 -14.44 -6.22
CA LEU A 232 -1.59 -14.97 -7.34
C LEU A 232 -2.95 -14.25 -7.39
N MET A 233 -3.27 -13.67 -8.54
CA MET A 233 -4.53 -12.96 -8.78
C MET A 233 -5.59 -13.92 -9.35
N HIS A 234 -6.87 -13.54 -9.29
CA HIS A 234 -7.98 -14.34 -9.81
C HIS A 234 -7.87 -14.64 -11.30
N ASP A 235 -7.23 -13.78 -12.07
CA ASP A 235 -6.97 -14.00 -13.51
C ASP A 235 -5.77 -14.91 -13.80
N GLY A 236 -5.20 -15.52 -12.77
CA GLY A 236 -4.07 -16.45 -12.87
C GLY A 236 -2.71 -15.79 -13.04
N LYS A 237 -2.62 -14.45 -12.99
CA LYS A 237 -1.36 -13.72 -13.08
C LYS A 237 -0.74 -13.51 -11.71
N ALA A 238 0.60 -13.48 -11.67
CA ALA A 238 1.35 -13.10 -10.48
C ALA A 238 1.49 -11.55 -10.42
N LEU A 239 1.26 -10.99 -9.21
CA LEU A 239 1.49 -9.59 -8.91
C LEU A 239 2.66 -9.44 -7.96
N GLN A 240 3.71 -8.76 -8.39
CA GLN A 240 4.81 -8.34 -7.52
C GLN A 240 4.27 -7.39 -6.45
N SER A 241 4.37 -7.80 -5.19
CA SER A 241 3.76 -7.11 -4.06
C SER A 241 4.76 -6.49 -3.08
N GLY A 242 6.04 -6.80 -3.23
CA GLY A 242 7.13 -6.21 -2.46
C GLY A 242 8.48 -6.70 -2.98
N THR A 243 9.52 -5.89 -2.80
CA THR A 243 10.89 -6.21 -3.25
C THR A 243 11.91 -5.93 -2.17
N SER A 244 13.01 -6.69 -2.21
CA SER A 244 14.20 -6.46 -1.39
C SER A 244 15.44 -6.70 -2.25
N HIS A 245 16.34 -5.71 -2.26
CA HIS A 245 17.51 -5.68 -3.14
C HIS A 245 18.79 -5.70 -2.33
N ASN A 246 19.74 -6.54 -2.73
CA ASN A 246 21.13 -6.46 -2.30
C ASN A 246 21.93 -5.80 -3.40
N PHE A 247 22.58 -4.68 -3.10
CA PHE A 247 23.42 -3.93 -4.05
C PHE A 247 24.90 -4.29 -3.93
N GLY A 248 25.29 -5.11 -2.95
CA GLY A 248 26.70 -5.29 -2.64
C GLY A 248 27.38 -3.96 -2.35
N ASP A 249 28.57 -3.76 -2.88
CA ASP A 249 29.35 -2.53 -2.75
C ASP A 249 29.36 -1.64 -4.02
N GLY A 250 28.55 -1.98 -5.03
CA GLY A 250 28.54 -1.28 -6.33
C GLY A 250 28.25 0.21 -6.21
N PHE A 251 27.14 0.58 -5.57
CA PHE A 251 26.79 1.99 -5.33
C PHE A 251 27.81 2.67 -4.41
N ALA A 252 28.32 1.97 -3.40
CA ALA A 252 29.34 2.52 -2.50
C ALA A 252 30.63 2.88 -3.26
N LYS A 253 31.05 2.07 -4.22
CA LYS A 253 32.19 2.36 -5.09
C LYS A 253 31.92 3.55 -6.01
N ALA A 254 30.76 3.60 -6.65
CA ALA A 254 30.38 4.70 -7.55
C ALA A 254 30.30 6.06 -6.82
N PHE A 255 29.80 6.08 -5.58
CA PHE A 255 29.63 7.30 -4.79
C PHE A 255 30.81 7.59 -3.84
N GLY A 256 31.72 6.65 -3.64
CA GLY A 256 32.85 6.79 -2.72
C GLY A 256 32.44 6.70 -1.25
N ILE A 257 31.53 5.78 -0.89
CA ILE A 257 31.04 5.60 0.49
C ILE A 257 31.96 4.60 1.18
N GLN A 258 32.91 5.12 1.95
CA GLN A 258 33.93 4.33 2.65
C GLN A 258 33.90 4.59 4.15
N PHE A 259 34.33 3.61 4.92
CA PHE A 259 34.51 3.72 6.36
C PHE A 259 35.85 3.13 6.79
N THR A 260 36.39 3.64 7.89
CA THR A 260 37.55 3.04 8.56
C THR A 260 37.05 1.90 9.44
N ASP A 261 37.49 0.69 9.11
CA ASP A 261 37.15 -0.51 9.86
C ASP A 261 38.02 -0.69 11.12
N LYS A 262 37.70 -1.69 11.93
CA LYS A 262 38.39 -2.03 13.20
C LYS A 262 39.88 -2.33 13.00
N ASP A 263 40.27 -2.79 11.82
CA ASP A 263 41.67 -3.05 11.42
C ASP A 263 42.37 -1.81 10.88
N ASN A 264 41.76 -0.65 11.02
CA ASN A 264 42.23 0.66 10.54
C ASN A 264 42.44 0.74 9.02
N LYS A 265 41.64 -0.04 8.26
CA LYS A 265 41.63 0.00 6.78
C LYS A 265 40.33 0.64 6.30
N LEU A 266 40.47 1.32 5.16
CA LEU A 266 39.31 1.83 4.43
C LEU A 266 38.64 0.69 3.67
N LYS A 267 37.31 0.58 3.87
CA LYS A 267 36.45 -0.40 3.19
C LYS A 267 35.21 0.29 2.64
N TYR A 268 34.66 -0.24 1.57
CA TYR A 268 33.36 0.19 1.06
C TYR A 268 32.23 -0.45 1.87
N VAL A 269 31.13 0.27 2.05
CA VAL A 269 29.93 -0.29 2.67
C VAL A 269 29.21 -1.21 1.69
N HIS A 270 28.42 -2.15 2.22
CA HIS A 270 27.46 -2.97 1.48
C HIS A 270 26.05 -2.46 1.71
N GLN A 271 25.27 -2.29 0.65
CA GLN A 271 23.98 -1.60 0.72
C GLN A 271 22.82 -2.49 0.33
N THR A 272 21.67 -2.19 0.90
CA THR A 272 20.39 -2.81 0.54
C THR A 272 19.32 -1.75 0.33
N SER A 273 18.32 -2.06 -0.47
CA SER A 273 17.06 -1.32 -0.46
C SER A 273 15.86 -2.27 -0.52
N TRP A 274 14.74 -1.84 0.02
CA TRP A 274 13.54 -2.64 0.07
C TRP A 274 12.30 -1.76 0.14
N GLY A 275 11.22 -2.19 -0.51
CA GLY A 275 10.04 -1.36 -0.65
C GLY A 275 8.75 -2.09 -0.96
N VAL A 276 7.66 -1.50 -0.43
CA VAL A 276 6.28 -1.78 -0.81
C VAL A 276 5.53 -0.48 -1.07
N THR A 277 4.52 -0.55 -1.91
CA THR A 277 3.78 0.62 -2.38
C THR A 277 2.29 0.47 -2.11
N THR A 278 1.51 1.49 -2.45
CA THR A 278 0.05 1.42 -2.51
C THR A 278 -0.48 0.32 -3.45
N ARG A 279 0.41 -0.37 -4.21
CA ARG A 279 0.04 -1.59 -4.95
C ARG A 279 -0.52 -2.68 -4.04
N LEU A 280 -0.17 -2.70 -2.75
CA LEU A 280 -0.77 -3.62 -1.78
C LEU A 280 -2.29 -3.45 -1.67
N ILE A 281 -2.82 -2.24 -1.86
CA ILE A 281 -4.28 -2.01 -1.92
C ILE A 281 -4.86 -2.68 -3.18
N GLY A 282 -4.16 -2.56 -4.32
CA GLY A 282 -4.52 -3.28 -5.54
C GLY A 282 -4.53 -4.79 -5.35
N ALA A 283 -3.52 -5.34 -4.66
CA ALA A 283 -3.45 -6.75 -4.32
C ALA A 283 -4.63 -7.19 -3.44
N LEU A 284 -4.99 -6.41 -2.41
CA LEU A 284 -6.18 -6.67 -1.58
C LEU A 284 -7.44 -6.79 -2.41
N ILE A 285 -7.66 -5.85 -3.34
CA ILE A 285 -8.84 -5.85 -4.21
C ILE A 285 -8.84 -7.10 -5.09
N MET A 286 -7.72 -7.41 -5.73
CA MET A 286 -7.62 -8.49 -6.71
C MET A 286 -7.61 -9.89 -6.09
N VAL A 287 -7.22 -10.03 -4.82
CA VAL A 287 -7.21 -11.32 -4.10
C VAL A 287 -8.53 -11.58 -3.37
N HIS A 288 -9.09 -10.56 -2.75
CA HIS A 288 -10.23 -10.73 -1.85
C HIS A 288 -11.56 -10.23 -2.42
N GLY A 289 -11.54 -9.23 -3.31
CA GLY A 289 -12.76 -8.65 -3.88
C GLY A 289 -13.61 -9.68 -4.62
N ASP A 290 -14.90 -9.40 -4.69
CA ASP A 290 -15.88 -10.22 -5.42
C ASP A 290 -16.82 -9.35 -6.28
N ASN A 291 -17.86 -9.93 -6.83
CA ASN A 291 -18.84 -9.21 -7.64
C ASN A 291 -19.77 -8.28 -6.84
N SER A 292 -19.66 -8.24 -5.51
CA SER A 292 -20.35 -7.29 -4.62
C SER A 292 -19.47 -6.09 -4.26
N GLY A 293 -18.15 -6.16 -4.49
CA GLY A 293 -17.21 -5.09 -4.24
C GLY A 293 -15.94 -5.51 -3.50
N LEU A 294 -15.48 -4.67 -2.58
CA LEU A 294 -14.33 -4.96 -1.73
C LEU A 294 -14.65 -6.05 -0.71
N VAL A 295 -13.62 -6.83 -0.36
CA VAL A 295 -13.60 -7.68 0.83
C VAL A 295 -12.31 -7.35 1.58
N LEU A 296 -12.42 -6.67 2.71
CA LEU A 296 -11.24 -6.21 3.45
C LEU A 296 -10.96 -7.09 4.66
N PRO A 297 -9.71 -7.58 4.81
CA PRO A 297 -9.29 -8.19 6.06
C PRO A 297 -9.49 -7.22 7.23
N PRO A 298 -9.99 -7.68 8.39
CA PRO A 298 -10.35 -6.79 9.50
C PRO A 298 -9.21 -5.89 9.97
N LYS A 299 -7.95 -6.34 9.87
CA LYS A 299 -6.78 -5.57 10.31
C LYS A 299 -6.58 -4.29 9.50
N VAL A 300 -6.99 -4.28 8.23
CA VAL A 300 -6.83 -3.12 7.32
C VAL A 300 -8.16 -2.51 6.88
N ALA A 301 -9.27 -2.95 7.41
CA ALA A 301 -10.58 -2.34 7.19
C ALA A 301 -10.72 -1.04 8.00
N PRO A 302 -10.91 0.14 7.38
CA PRO A 302 -11.11 1.39 8.11
C PRO A 302 -12.31 1.37 9.05
N THR A 303 -13.37 0.68 8.62
CA THR A 303 -14.53 0.32 9.44
C THR A 303 -14.58 -1.19 9.55
N GLN A 304 -14.43 -1.73 10.76
CA GLN A 304 -14.51 -3.17 10.99
C GLN A 304 -15.96 -3.64 11.20
N VAL A 305 -16.76 -2.79 11.83
CA VAL A 305 -18.16 -3.06 12.13
C VAL A 305 -18.99 -1.84 11.75
N VAL A 306 -19.98 -2.03 10.91
CA VAL A 306 -21.02 -1.03 10.69
C VAL A 306 -22.31 -1.46 11.37
N ILE A 307 -22.90 -0.57 12.17
CA ILE A 307 -24.20 -0.77 12.80
C ILE A 307 -25.22 0.01 11.99
N ILE A 308 -26.23 -0.68 11.47
CA ILE A 308 -27.31 -0.10 10.67
C ILE A 308 -28.61 -0.16 11.46
N PRO A 309 -29.07 1.00 11.98
CA PRO A 309 -30.34 1.08 12.68
C PRO A 309 -31.49 0.97 11.68
N ILE A 310 -32.35 -0.04 11.87
CA ILE A 310 -33.52 -0.27 11.06
C ILE A 310 -34.69 0.48 11.68
N GLN A 311 -35.42 1.28 10.89
CA GLN A 311 -36.46 2.19 11.36
C GLN A 311 -35.94 3.19 12.42
N GLN A 312 -34.77 3.78 12.13
CA GLN A 312 -34.01 4.65 13.06
C GLN A 312 -34.81 5.83 13.67
N ARG A 313 -35.95 6.22 13.04
CA ARG A 313 -36.81 7.29 13.55
C ARG A 313 -37.72 6.83 14.70
N LYS A 314 -37.81 5.52 14.98
CA LYS A 314 -38.53 5.03 16.15
C LYS A 314 -37.71 5.28 17.41
N GLU A 315 -38.45 5.59 18.48
CA GLU A 315 -37.86 5.89 19.79
C GLU A 315 -36.93 4.76 20.27
N GLY A 316 -35.78 5.12 20.79
CA GLY A 316 -34.79 4.22 21.37
C GLY A 316 -33.91 3.45 20.38
N VAL A 317 -34.21 3.46 19.07
CA VAL A 317 -33.42 2.68 18.07
C VAL A 317 -32.04 3.24 17.88
N LEU A 318 -31.92 4.56 17.69
CA LEU A 318 -30.60 5.21 17.55
C LEU A 318 -29.79 5.11 18.84
N ASP A 319 -30.42 5.35 19.99
CA ASP A 319 -29.77 5.26 21.30
C ASP A 319 -29.15 3.86 21.50
N LYS A 320 -29.91 2.82 21.13
CA LYS A 320 -29.43 1.44 21.24
C LYS A 320 -28.31 1.11 20.26
N ALA A 321 -28.31 1.68 19.04
CA ALA A 321 -27.24 1.54 18.07
C ALA A 321 -25.97 2.18 18.59
N TYR A 322 -26.03 3.36 19.19
CA TYR A 322 -24.87 4.02 19.79
C TYR A 322 -24.38 3.32 21.06
N GLU A 323 -25.29 2.84 21.94
CA GLU A 323 -24.90 1.98 23.07
C GLU A 323 -24.14 0.75 22.62
N LEU A 324 -24.56 0.09 21.53
CA LEU A 324 -23.88 -1.06 20.96
C LEU A 324 -22.50 -0.67 20.41
N LYS A 325 -22.38 0.49 19.74
CA LYS A 325 -21.09 1.03 19.30
C LYS A 325 -20.13 1.20 20.48
N ASP A 326 -20.59 1.77 21.59
CA ASP A 326 -19.74 1.99 22.78
C ASP A 326 -19.28 0.68 23.41
N ARG A 327 -20.15 -0.35 23.41
CA ARG A 327 -19.76 -1.71 23.85
C ARG A 327 -18.74 -2.38 22.95
N LEU A 328 -18.65 -1.98 21.69
CA LEU A 328 -17.70 -2.49 20.69
C LEU A 328 -16.50 -1.55 20.52
N SER A 329 -16.19 -0.72 21.49
CA SER A 329 -15.12 0.32 21.43
C SER A 329 -13.72 -0.21 21.13
N ASN A 330 -13.46 -1.50 21.31
CA ASN A 330 -12.20 -2.14 20.93
C ASN A 330 -12.03 -2.32 19.40
N PHE A 331 -13.10 -2.08 18.64
CA PHE A 331 -13.12 -2.17 17.18
C PHE A 331 -13.32 -0.80 16.55
N ARG A 332 -13.00 -0.67 15.27
CA ARG A 332 -13.35 0.51 14.46
C ARG A 332 -14.80 0.40 14.02
N VAL A 333 -15.71 0.98 14.80
CA VAL A 333 -17.17 0.88 14.64
C VAL A 333 -17.73 2.18 14.08
N LYS A 334 -18.62 2.05 13.09
CA LYS A 334 -19.43 3.16 12.57
C LYS A 334 -20.92 2.84 12.76
N VAL A 335 -21.71 3.81 13.21
CA VAL A 335 -23.17 3.77 13.08
C VAL A 335 -23.53 4.48 11.79
N ASP A 336 -24.31 3.85 10.92
CA ASP A 336 -24.84 4.48 9.72
C ASP A 336 -26.25 5.03 10.01
N ASP A 337 -26.29 6.23 10.54
CA ASP A 337 -27.49 6.99 10.88
C ASP A 337 -27.97 7.92 9.75
N THR A 338 -27.43 7.76 8.54
CA THR A 338 -27.88 8.51 7.36
C THR A 338 -29.35 8.22 7.07
N ASP A 339 -29.98 9.07 6.27
CA ASP A 339 -31.41 8.96 5.87
C ASP A 339 -31.62 8.01 4.67
N LYS A 340 -30.58 7.32 4.20
CA LYS A 340 -30.66 6.31 3.14
C LYS A 340 -31.52 5.11 3.55
N SER A 341 -32.10 4.42 2.56
CA SER A 341 -32.84 3.19 2.82
C SER A 341 -31.92 2.08 3.39
N PRO A 342 -32.43 1.14 4.18
CA PRO A 342 -31.64 0.02 4.68
C PRO A 342 -30.94 -0.77 3.56
N GLY A 343 -31.64 -1.07 2.47
CA GLY A 343 -31.06 -1.79 1.33
C GLY A 343 -29.89 -1.04 0.70
N TRP A 344 -29.94 0.29 0.60
CA TRP A 344 -28.82 1.10 0.15
C TRP A 344 -27.63 0.99 1.10
N LYS A 345 -27.87 1.11 2.40
CA LYS A 345 -26.82 0.99 3.43
C LYS A 345 -26.15 -0.40 3.40
N PHE A 346 -26.94 -1.45 3.14
CA PHE A 346 -26.42 -2.82 2.99
C PHE A 346 -25.49 -2.93 1.77
N ALA A 347 -25.94 -2.50 0.61
CA ALA A 347 -25.16 -2.52 -0.61
C ALA A 347 -23.88 -1.66 -0.50
N GLU A 348 -23.96 -0.49 0.13
CA GLU A 348 -22.81 0.36 0.38
C GLU A 348 -21.80 -0.30 1.32
N ALA A 349 -22.24 -0.97 2.38
CA ALA A 349 -21.39 -1.70 3.31
C ALA A 349 -20.65 -2.86 2.61
N GLU A 350 -21.34 -3.60 1.75
CA GLU A 350 -20.76 -4.67 0.93
C GLU A 350 -19.76 -4.11 -0.08
N MET A 351 -20.14 -3.07 -0.83
CA MET A 351 -19.25 -2.42 -1.81
C MET A 351 -17.95 -1.93 -1.18
N ARG A 352 -18.01 -1.40 0.04
CA ARG A 352 -16.85 -0.88 0.79
C ARG A 352 -16.06 -1.96 1.51
N GLY A 353 -16.49 -3.23 1.43
CA GLY A 353 -15.81 -4.37 2.03
C GLY A 353 -15.77 -4.34 3.56
N ILE A 354 -16.78 -3.81 4.20
CA ILE A 354 -16.87 -3.77 5.67
C ILE A 354 -17.04 -5.20 6.20
N PRO A 355 -16.13 -5.71 7.05
CA PRO A 355 -16.13 -7.11 7.45
C PRO A 355 -17.41 -7.55 8.18
N VAL A 356 -17.95 -6.70 9.04
CA VAL A 356 -19.12 -7.05 9.86
C VAL A 356 -20.18 -5.98 9.72
N ARG A 357 -21.40 -6.40 9.35
CA ARG A 357 -22.60 -5.57 9.37
C ARG A 357 -23.52 -6.04 10.50
N VAL A 358 -23.93 -5.13 11.35
CA VAL A 358 -24.89 -5.35 12.43
C VAL A 358 -26.16 -4.57 12.13
N GLU A 359 -27.29 -5.26 12.10
CA GLU A 359 -28.62 -4.68 11.92
C GLU A 359 -29.34 -4.72 13.25
N ILE A 360 -29.95 -3.61 13.63
CA ILE A 360 -30.71 -3.50 14.88
C ILE A 360 -31.98 -2.67 14.67
N GLY A 361 -33.12 -3.26 14.94
CA GLY A 361 -34.44 -2.62 14.84
C GLY A 361 -35.29 -2.82 16.09
N PRO A 362 -36.51 -2.28 16.12
CA PRO A 362 -37.38 -2.35 17.31
C PRO A 362 -37.61 -3.77 17.82
N LYS A 363 -37.85 -4.73 16.92
CA LYS A 363 -38.07 -6.14 17.27
C LYS A 363 -36.83 -6.81 17.87
N ASP A 364 -35.66 -6.41 17.39
CA ASP A 364 -34.40 -6.92 17.89
C ASP A 364 -34.11 -6.40 19.29
N ILE A 365 -34.42 -5.13 19.52
CA ILE A 365 -34.28 -4.48 20.83
C ILE A 365 -35.22 -5.15 21.85
N GLU A 366 -36.49 -5.35 21.50
CA GLU A 366 -37.47 -6.05 22.34
C GLU A 366 -37.02 -7.49 22.70
N ALA A 367 -36.38 -8.17 21.74
CA ALA A 367 -35.88 -9.52 21.92
C ALA A 367 -34.48 -9.57 22.57
N GLY A 368 -33.84 -8.43 22.86
CA GLY A 368 -32.51 -8.34 23.45
C GLY A 368 -31.40 -8.89 22.53
N LYS A 369 -31.55 -8.81 21.21
CA LYS A 369 -30.61 -9.34 20.19
C LYS A 369 -30.37 -8.35 19.06
N CYS A 370 -29.45 -8.65 18.19
CA CYS A 370 -29.25 -7.99 16.91
C CYS A 370 -28.94 -9.05 15.84
N LEU A 371 -29.09 -8.71 14.57
CA LEU A 371 -28.64 -9.53 13.45
C LEU A 371 -27.22 -9.12 13.10
N SER A 372 -26.31 -10.08 13.02
CA SER A 372 -24.94 -9.85 12.57
C SER A 372 -24.67 -10.66 11.30
N LEU A 373 -24.13 -9.98 10.29
CA LEU A 373 -23.74 -10.55 9.01
C LEU A 373 -22.25 -10.32 8.80
N ILE A 374 -21.56 -11.36 8.38
CA ILE A 374 -20.13 -11.31 8.06
C ILE A 374 -20.03 -11.49 6.55
N HIS A 375 -19.29 -10.60 5.90
CA HIS A 375 -18.94 -10.76 4.51
C HIS A 375 -17.82 -11.79 4.42
N ILE A 376 -18.15 -12.97 3.96
CA ILE A 376 -17.20 -14.09 3.80
C ILE A 376 -17.02 -14.37 2.31
#